data_1e4ecfacb49a9656043bba1914bc6648
#
_entry.id   1e4ecfacb49a9656043bba1914bc6648
#
_cell.length_a   1.000
_cell.length_b   1.000
_cell.length_c   1.000
_cell.angle_alpha   90.00
_cell.angle_beta   90.00
_cell.angle_gamma   90.00
#
_symmetry.space_group_name_H-M   'P 1'
#
loop_
_entity.id
_entity.type
_entity.pdbx_description
1 polymer ?
#
loop_
_entity_poly.entity_id
_entity_poly.type
_entity_poly.pdbx_seq_one_letter_code
_entity_poly.pdbx_strand_id
1 'polypeptide(L)'
;MNDIDNLLRNTGQAFLAASWDRLRRERVVPPPRFHPYLRVGRDYFGGSVTPLAEYRALEDAITASHPRFDAGRPLDERAFPGGLIFSFLETFIAQLTRAQEEFSPDGPAAEQSLRDLIQAVHADTHEVACCRVVSHLATADGRPVEFANVRVEPVISEAAGHDSELQRIISAVIPGAVSAYGRDRPYGFAPPESVVVARDSGSTPFDLADPLSQRIERFMVLVRLLKPGTSESMLEVQGETHTVREFKPTVLRFRGAGPGFASPTQLAARVITLSSDDAGRVDGLGRLRAAAEQPRTGMVFTSFGMAIQKFVLSFHAYDWFEQIVDLATAFEAALSGKEKDDVTLRLKIRASTLLFTDLDPAEQIFKDVGVIYGLRSTLVHGGAMAEKTLLKEVRKISTVPDGLSDGESIAHAVERLRDLVRRSLLARICLAADENSLWPLDADAGVDAAMVDDRRRKALREAWRDTLTGIDAIDSAASSVPHTRWAVRG
;
A
#
# COMPACT_ATOMS: atom_id res chain seq x y z
N MET A 1 -38.27 11.24 21.42
CA MET A 1 -37.15 10.26 21.51
C MET A 1 -37.79 8.91 21.62
N ASN A 2 -37.44 7.96 20.79
CA ASN A 2 -38.02 6.63 20.71
C ASN A 2 -37.56 5.82 21.96
N ASP A 3 -38.32 4.81 22.40
CA ASP A 3 -37.94 3.94 23.54
C ASP A 3 -36.57 3.25 23.31
N ILE A 4 -36.25 2.97 22.06
CA ILE A 4 -34.97 2.40 21.64
C ILE A 4 -33.81 3.41 21.87
N ASP A 5 -33.99 4.67 21.54
CA ASP A 5 -32.94 5.70 21.72
C ASP A 5 -32.67 5.91 23.22
N ASN A 6 -33.71 5.84 24.06
CA ASN A 6 -33.55 5.91 25.51
C ASN A 6 -32.80 4.68 26.06
N LEU A 7 -33.10 3.49 25.54
CA LEU A 7 -32.39 2.27 25.92
C LEU A 7 -30.91 2.37 25.55
N LEU A 8 -30.58 2.73 24.31
CA LEU A 8 -29.21 2.91 23.84
C LEU A 8 -28.45 3.98 24.65
N ARG A 9 -29.13 5.10 24.97
CA ARG A 9 -28.55 6.16 25.81
C ARG A 9 -28.20 5.65 27.19
N ASN A 10 -29.15 5.02 27.89
CA ASN A 10 -28.96 4.55 29.25
C ASN A 10 -27.88 3.47 29.34
N THR A 11 -27.91 2.48 28.44
CA THR A 11 -26.91 1.41 28.41
C THR A 11 -25.55 1.95 27.97
N GLY A 12 -25.49 2.90 27.04
CA GLY A 12 -24.27 3.55 26.61
C GLY A 12 -23.61 4.38 27.71
N GLN A 13 -24.37 5.17 28.47
CA GLN A 13 -23.85 5.92 29.62
C GLN A 13 -23.31 4.98 30.71
N ALA A 14 -24.05 3.93 31.05
CA ALA A 14 -23.61 2.92 32.02
C ALA A 14 -22.30 2.26 31.57
N PHE A 15 -22.20 1.90 30.29
CA PHE A 15 -21.00 1.32 29.72
C PHE A 15 -19.80 2.28 29.76
N LEU A 16 -19.97 3.57 29.42
CA LEU A 16 -18.88 4.55 29.50
C LEU A 16 -18.38 4.70 30.94
N ALA A 17 -19.29 4.80 31.91
CA ALA A 17 -18.93 4.90 33.33
C ALA A 17 -18.14 3.68 33.81
N ALA A 18 -18.66 2.48 33.57
CA ALA A 18 -18.02 1.22 33.96
C ALA A 18 -16.66 1.01 33.27
N SER A 19 -16.59 1.33 31.97
CA SER A 19 -15.34 1.23 31.19
C SER A 19 -14.28 2.19 31.72
N TRP A 20 -14.65 3.44 32.01
CA TRP A 20 -13.73 4.41 32.57
C TRP A 20 -13.18 4.00 33.92
N ASP A 21 -14.06 3.54 34.82
CA ASP A 21 -13.67 3.06 36.14
C ASP A 21 -12.75 1.82 36.04
N ARG A 22 -13.01 0.94 35.08
CA ARG A 22 -12.20 -0.26 34.85
C ARG A 22 -10.82 0.12 34.30
N LEU A 23 -10.77 0.90 33.23
CA LEU A 23 -9.53 1.34 32.60
C LEU A 23 -8.65 2.13 33.57
N ARG A 24 -9.27 2.99 34.41
CA ARG A 24 -8.56 3.76 35.45
C ARG A 24 -7.96 2.85 36.53
N ARG A 25 -8.70 1.85 37.00
CA ARG A 25 -8.21 0.87 38.01
C ARG A 25 -7.06 0.04 37.46
N GLU A 26 -7.13 -0.36 36.23
CA GLU A 26 -6.09 -1.15 35.55
C GLU A 26 -4.92 -0.28 35.05
N ARG A 27 -4.98 1.03 35.26
CA ARG A 27 -4.01 2.00 34.72
C ARG A 27 -3.83 1.91 33.21
N VAL A 28 -4.84 1.44 32.50
CA VAL A 28 -4.92 1.38 31.05
C VAL A 28 -5.42 2.76 30.51
N VAL A 29 -4.93 3.82 31.05
CA VAL A 29 -5.22 5.15 30.51
C VAL A 29 -4.27 5.36 29.33
N PRO A 30 -4.77 5.80 28.18
CA PRO A 30 -3.88 6.15 27.06
C PRO A 30 -2.80 7.09 27.58
N PRO A 31 -1.52 6.80 27.34
CA PRO A 31 -0.47 7.69 27.79
C PRO A 31 -0.72 9.09 27.22
N PRO A 32 -0.50 10.16 27.97
CA PRO A 32 -0.77 11.53 27.54
C PRO A 32 0.03 11.97 26.30
N ARG A 33 0.88 11.11 25.81
CA ARG A 33 1.63 11.26 24.54
C ARG A 33 0.92 10.72 23.30
N PHE A 34 -0.20 9.99 23.47
CA PHE A 34 -1.00 9.59 22.31
C PHE A 34 -1.76 10.81 21.82
N HIS A 35 -1.48 11.15 20.59
CA HIS A 35 -2.22 12.19 19.90
C HIS A 35 -3.71 11.81 19.93
N PRO A 36 -4.65 12.75 20.11
CA PRO A 36 -6.08 12.48 20.18
C PRO A 36 -6.67 11.79 18.94
N TYR A 37 -5.89 11.67 17.88
CA TYR A 37 -6.22 10.95 16.65
C TYR A 37 -5.61 9.55 16.53
N LEU A 38 -4.74 9.15 17.47
CA LEU A 38 -4.21 7.81 17.52
C LEU A 38 -5.17 6.94 18.32
N ARG A 39 -6.01 6.20 17.62
CA ARG A 39 -6.85 5.19 18.24
C ARG A 39 -5.99 4.02 18.70
N VAL A 40 -6.14 3.68 19.93
CA VAL A 40 -5.58 2.49 20.52
C VAL A 40 -6.57 1.38 20.23
N GLY A 41 -6.26 0.51 19.28
CA GLY A 41 -7.21 -0.44 18.72
C GLY A 41 -7.80 -1.43 19.73
N ARG A 42 -8.78 -2.19 19.29
CA ARG A 42 -9.51 -3.27 20.03
C ARG A 42 -8.61 -4.10 20.95
N ASP A 43 -7.38 -4.35 20.52
CA ASP A 43 -6.41 -5.18 21.28
C ASP A 43 -5.95 -4.51 22.57
N TYR A 44 -6.07 -3.19 22.68
CA TYR A 44 -5.63 -2.46 23.88
C TYR A 44 -6.71 -2.40 24.98
N PHE A 45 -7.96 -2.18 24.61
CA PHE A 45 -9.07 -2.09 25.58
C PHE A 45 -9.91 -3.35 25.67
N GLY A 46 -9.92 -4.18 24.62
CA GLY A 46 -10.84 -5.28 24.46
C GLY A 46 -10.84 -6.25 25.65
N GLY A 47 -9.66 -6.65 26.11
CA GLY A 47 -9.52 -7.54 27.26
C GLY A 47 -10.06 -6.96 28.57
N SER A 48 -10.06 -5.63 28.71
CA SER A 48 -10.51 -4.93 29.91
C SER A 48 -12.01 -4.67 29.95
N VAL A 49 -12.63 -4.34 28.80
CA VAL A 49 -14.03 -3.87 28.77
C VAL A 49 -15.03 -4.95 28.35
N THR A 50 -14.67 -5.94 27.55
CA THR A 50 -15.59 -7.00 27.13
C THR A 50 -16.14 -7.86 28.27
N PRO A 51 -15.44 -8.07 29.41
CA PRO A 51 -15.99 -8.80 30.54
C PRO A 51 -17.04 -8.03 31.34
N LEU A 52 -17.25 -6.73 31.07
CA LEU A 52 -18.21 -5.92 31.80
C LEU A 52 -19.65 -6.33 31.48
N ALA A 53 -20.51 -6.33 32.50
CA ALA A 53 -21.93 -6.58 32.32
C ALA A 53 -22.58 -5.48 31.46
N GLU A 54 -22.11 -4.25 31.59
CA GLU A 54 -22.54 -3.09 30.84
C GLU A 54 -22.16 -3.17 29.34
N TYR A 55 -21.06 -3.83 29.01
CA TYR A 55 -20.72 -4.12 27.61
C TYR A 55 -21.78 -5.02 26.99
N ARG A 56 -22.15 -6.11 27.67
CA ARG A 56 -23.18 -7.04 27.19
C ARG A 56 -24.56 -6.36 27.09
N ALA A 57 -24.91 -5.55 28.10
CA ALA A 57 -26.17 -4.82 28.07
C ALA A 57 -26.26 -3.84 26.89
N LEU A 58 -25.16 -3.18 26.53
CA LEU A 58 -25.10 -2.31 25.35
C LEU A 58 -25.11 -3.12 24.05
N GLU A 59 -24.42 -4.25 24.00
CA GLU A 59 -24.43 -5.18 22.87
C GLU A 59 -25.86 -5.71 22.58
N ASP A 60 -26.57 -6.12 23.62
CA ASP A 60 -27.97 -6.57 23.53
C ASP A 60 -28.89 -5.45 23.08
N ALA A 61 -28.71 -4.23 23.60
CA ALA A 61 -29.48 -3.05 23.19
C ALA A 61 -29.27 -2.70 21.70
N ILE A 62 -28.03 -2.73 21.23
CA ILE A 62 -27.72 -2.50 19.81
C ILE A 62 -28.35 -3.61 18.95
N THR A 63 -28.21 -4.87 19.37
CA THR A 63 -28.75 -6.01 18.63
C THR A 63 -30.28 -5.92 18.51
N ALA A 64 -30.96 -5.49 19.56
CA ALA A 64 -32.41 -5.31 19.54
C ALA A 64 -32.87 -4.10 18.75
N SER A 65 -31.99 -3.13 18.50
CA SER A 65 -32.33 -1.85 17.92
C SER A 65 -32.48 -1.86 16.40
N HIS A 66 -31.78 -2.76 15.70
CA HIS A 66 -31.81 -2.78 14.25
C HIS A 66 -31.59 -4.20 13.67
N PRO A 67 -32.40 -4.62 12.67
CA PRO A 67 -32.35 -5.99 12.11
C PRO A 67 -31.01 -6.43 11.55
N ARG A 68 -30.13 -5.48 11.14
CA ARG A 68 -28.81 -5.83 10.62
C ARG A 68 -27.89 -6.50 11.63
N PHE A 69 -28.16 -6.37 12.93
CA PHE A 69 -27.41 -7.00 14.02
C PHE A 69 -27.97 -8.37 14.42
N ASP A 70 -29.06 -8.82 13.79
CA ASP A 70 -29.70 -10.08 14.12
C ASP A 70 -28.74 -11.27 13.92
N ALA A 71 -28.61 -12.09 14.96
CA ALA A 71 -27.78 -13.29 14.96
C ALA A 71 -28.22 -14.36 13.93
N GLY A 72 -29.48 -14.32 13.50
CA GLY A 72 -30.04 -15.21 12.49
C GLY A 72 -29.64 -14.89 11.05
N ARG A 73 -29.03 -13.75 10.78
CA ARG A 73 -28.55 -13.39 9.45
C ARG A 73 -27.28 -14.14 9.06
N PRO A 74 -27.05 -14.38 7.75
CA PRO A 74 -25.78 -14.86 7.25
C PRO A 74 -24.62 -13.96 7.69
N LEU A 75 -23.43 -14.56 7.92
CA LEU A 75 -22.26 -13.84 8.45
C LEU A 75 -21.81 -12.67 7.56
N ASP A 76 -21.98 -12.77 6.26
CA ASP A 76 -21.68 -11.75 5.25
C ASP A 76 -22.69 -10.60 5.19
N GLU A 77 -23.89 -10.81 5.76
CA GLU A 77 -24.96 -9.81 5.84
C GLU A 77 -25.12 -9.22 7.25
N ARG A 78 -24.41 -9.77 8.23
CA ARG A 78 -24.59 -9.44 9.64
C ARG A 78 -23.57 -8.39 10.10
N ALA A 79 -24.07 -7.29 10.66
CA ALA A 79 -23.25 -6.34 11.38
C ALA A 79 -22.94 -6.82 12.81
N PHE A 80 -21.74 -6.55 13.29
CA PHE A 80 -21.31 -6.95 14.63
C PHE A 80 -21.35 -5.75 15.59
N PRO A 81 -22.20 -5.78 16.64
CA PRO A 81 -22.32 -4.69 17.62
C PRO A 81 -21.00 -4.29 18.27
N GLY A 82 -20.13 -5.27 18.54
CA GLY A 82 -18.85 -5.06 19.21
C GLY A 82 -17.98 -4.01 18.54
N GLY A 83 -18.02 -3.92 17.21
CA GLY A 83 -17.30 -2.89 16.48
C GLY A 83 -17.78 -1.48 16.79
N LEU A 84 -19.10 -1.27 16.83
CA LEU A 84 -19.70 0.02 17.21
C LEU A 84 -19.40 0.39 18.66
N ILE A 85 -19.44 -0.59 19.57
CA ILE A 85 -19.15 -0.36 21.01
C ILE A 85 -17.70 0.11 21.18
N PHE A 86 -16.74 -0.53 20.50
CA PHE A 86 -15.35 -0.09 20.57
C PHE A 86 -15.16 1.29 19.92
N SER A 87 -15.77 1.55 18.77
CA SER A 87 -15.73 2.86 18.12
C SER A 87 -16.34 3.95 19.01
N PHE A 88 -17.43 3.64 19.71
CA PHE A 88 -18.08 4.53 20.67
C PHE A 88 -17.15 4.90 21.83
N LEU A 89 -16.53 3.90 22.48
CA LEU A 89 -15.59 4.13 23.59
C LEU A 89 -14.36 4.93 23.14
N GLU A 90 -13.79 4.60 22.01
CA GLU A 90 -12.62 5.28 21.46
C GLU A 90 -12.94 6.74 21.09
N THR A 91 -14.10 6.98 20.47
CA THR A 91 -14.55 8.34 20.13
C THR A 91 -14.73 9.18 21.38
N PHE A 92 -15.32 8.61 22.42
CA PHE A 92 -15.48 9.26 23.71
C PHE A 92 -14.12 9.64 24.34
N ILE A 93 -13.18 8.72 24.42
CA ILE A 93 -11.84 8.97 24.97
C ILE A 93 -11.11 10.04 24.14
N ALA A 94 -11.21 9.99 22.82
CA ALA A 94 -10.62 10.99 21.95
C ALA A 94 -11.22 12.39 22.15
N GLN A 95 -12.53 12.49 22.35
CA GLN A 95 -13.21 13.77 22.63
C GLN A 95 -12.81 14.34 23.99
N LEU A 96 -12.75 13.53 25.04
CA LEU A 96 -12.26 13.96 26.37
C LEU A 96 -10.82 14.49 26.27
N THR A 97 -9.96 13.80 25.54
CA THR A 97 -8.56 14.20 25.39
C THR A 97 -8.41 15.51 24.62
N ARG A 98 -9.24 15.73 23.58
CA ARG A 98 -9.26 16.99 22.81
C ARG A 98 -9.74 18.18 23.63
N ALA A 99 -10.81 17.96 24.38
CA ALA A 99 -11.43 19.03 25.19
C ALA A 99 -10.63 19.34 26.47
N GLN A 100 -9.67 18.49 26.83
CA GLN A 100 -8.99 18.52 28.14
C GLN A 100 -10.00 18.50 29.31
N GLU A 101 -11.13 17.83 29.09
CA GLU A 101 -12.21 17.74 30.07
C GLU A 101 -11.96 16.60 31.05
N GLU A 102 -12.42 16.80 32.28
CA GLU A 102 -12.54 15.70 33.24
C GLU A 102 -13.68 14.77 32.82
N PHE A 103 -13.53 13.49 33.16
CA PHE A 103 -14.55 12.50 32.85
C PHE A 103 -15.84 12.81 33.57
N SER A 104 -16.94 12.97 32.80
CA SER A 104 -18.30 12.97 33.28
C SER A 104 -19.18 12.15 32.35
N PRO A 105 -19.94 11.15 32.86
CA PRO A 105 -20.85 10.37 32.02
C PRO A 105 -21.99 11.22 31.43
N ASP A 106 -22.26 12.38 31.99
CA ASP A 106 -23.26 13.35 31.56
C ASP A 106 -22.61 14.60 30.92
N GLY A 107 -21.31 14.55 30.69
CA GLY A 107 -20.55 15.65 30.08
C GLY A 107 -20.74 15.77 28.57
N PRO A 108 -20.33 16.91 27.97
CA PRO A 108 -20.51 17.17 26.54
C PRO A 108 -19.90 16.09 25.63
N ALA A 109 -18.74 15.55 26.02
CA ALA A 109 -18.07 14.49 25.29
C ALA A 109 -18.88 13.18 25.29
N ALA A 110 -19.47 12.80 26.43
CA ALA A 110 -20.32 11.62 26.53
C ALA A 110 -21.61 11.80 25.72
N GLU A 111 -22.25 12.96 25.85
CA GLU A 111 -23.47 13.28 25.10
C GLU A 111 -23.23 13.29 23.58
N GLN A 112 -22.11 13.82 23.12
CA GLN A 112 -21.79 13.78 21.69
C GLN A 112 -21.52 12.34 21.21
N SER A 113 -20.76 11.57 21.97
CA SER A 113 -20.46 10.18 21.61
C SER A 113 -21.72 9.30 21.60
N LEU A 114 -22.65 9.55 22.53
CA LEU A 114 -23.95 8.86 22.56
C LEU A 114 -24.82 9.22 21.34
N ARG A 115 -24.87 10.49 20.94
CA ARG A 115 -25.55 10.89 19.71
C ARG A 115 -24.96 10.17 18.50
N ASP A 116 -23.64 10.14 18.40
CA ASP A 116 -22.92 9.48 17.32
C ASP A 116 -23.20 7.96 17.29
N LEU A 117 -23.24 7.30 18.46
CA LEU A 117 -23.59 5.88 18.57
C LEU A 117 -25.03 5.64 18.10
N ILE A 118 -26.00 6.41 18.60
CA ILE A 118 -27.42 6.26 18.21
C ILE A 118 -27.58 6.48 16.71
N GLN A 119 -26.96 7.50 16.15
CA GLN A 119 -26.96 7.75 14.73
C GLN A 119 -26.34 6.57 13.95
N ALA A 120 -25.21 6.04 14.41
CA ALA A 120 -24.55 4.91 13.79
C ALA A 120 -25.38 3.62 13.86
N VAL A 121 -26.12 3.39 14.94
CA VAL A 121 -27.03 2.22 15.07
C VAL A 121 -28.20 2.29 14.09
N HIS A 122 -28.77 3.48 13.88
CA HIS A 122 -29.90 3.68 12.98
C HIS A 122 -29.52 3.91 11.50
N ALA A 123 -28.26 4.11 11.19
CA ALA A 123 -27.82 4.31 9.83
C ALA A 123 -27.92 3.00 9.04
N ASP A 124 -28.61 3.01 7.90
CA ASP A 124 -28.70 1.85 7.00
C ASP A 124 -27.36 1.59 6.29
N THR A 125 -26.63 2.66 6.01
CA THR A 125 -25.32 2.62 5.35
C THR A 125 -24.34 3.58 6.02
N HIS A 126 -23.08 3.20 6.02
CA HIS A 126 -21.95 4.02 6.48
C HIS A 126 -21.04 4.34 5.31
N GLU A 127 -20.69 5.61 5.15
CA GLU A 127 -19.60 5.97 4.26
C GLU A 127 -18.26 5.77 4.98
N VAL A 128 -17.40 4.99 4.38
CA VAL A 128 -16.07 4.66 4.91
C VAL A 128 -14.99 5.10 3.93
N ALA A 129 -13.95 5.70 4.45
CA ALA A 129 -12.75 5.99 3.70
C ALA A 129 -11.55 5.23 4.29
N CYS A 130 -10.70 4.76 3.39
CA CYS A 130 -9.35 4.30 3.70
C CYS A 130 -8.38 5.30 3.08
N CYS A 131 -7.50 5.85 3.89
CA CYS A 131 -6.50 6.84 3.51
C CYS A 131 -5.12 6.27 3.74
N ARG A 132 -4.31 6.20 2.70
CA ARG A 132 -2.92 5.74 2.80
C ARG A 132 -1.97 6.88 2.51
N VAL A 133 -1.16 7.23 3.49
CA VAL A 133 -0.11 8.24 3.38
C VAL A 133 1.09 7.63 2.67
N VAL A 134 1.54 8.29 1.62
CA VAL A 134 2.58 7.76 0.71
C VAL A 134 3.66 8.81 0.51
N SER A 135 4.92 8.39 0.64
CA SER A 135 6.09 9.16 0.22
C SER A 135 6.49 8.82 -1.22
N HIS A 136 7.18 9.73 -1.87
CA HIS A 136 7.63 9.62 -3.27
C HIS A 136 6.49 9.40 -4.29
N LEU A 137 5.30 9.84 -3.96
CA LEU A 137 4.16 9.91 -4.86
C LEU A 137 3.60 11.32 -4.84
N ALA A 138 3.65 12.03 -5.95
CA ALA A 138 3.18 13.40 -6.07
C ALA A 138 2.13 13.54 -7.18
N THR A 139 1.33 14.60 -7.12
CA THR A 139 0.47 15.03 -8.23
C THR A 139 1.16 16.15 -9.00
N ALA A 140 1.04 16.15 -10.35
CA ALA A 140 1.80 17.05 -11.23
C ALA A 140 1.58 18.53 -10.91
N ASP A 141 0.33 18.90 -10.62
CA ASP A 141 -0.07 20.29 -10.42
C ASP A 141 -0.34 20.63 -8.94
N GLY A 142 0.03 19.76 -8.01
CA GLY A 142 -0.34 19.92 -6.61
C GLY A 142 -1.86 19.88 -6.38
N ARG A 143 -2.63 19.33 -7.32
CA ARG A 143 -4.09 19.17 -7.24
C ARG A 143 -4.46 17.70 -7.10
N PRO A 144 -5.61 17.40 -6.47
CA PRO A 144 -6.11 16.04 -6.42
C PRO A 144 -6.32 15.44 -7.81
N VAL A 145 -5.98 14.15 -7.96
CA VAL A 145 -6.20 13.38 -9.19
C VAL A 145 -7.18 12.25 -8.89
N GLU A 146 -8.26 12.21 -9.66
CA GLU A 146 -9.29 11.18 -9.56
C GLU A 146 -8.97 9.99 -10.46
N PHE A 147 -9.12 8.80 -9.92
CA PHE A 147 -9.08 7.52 -10.61
C PHE A 147 -10.42 6.79 -10.38
N ALA A 148 -10.75 5.78 -11.15
CA ALA A 148 -12.07 5.11 -11.07
C ALA A 148 -12.47 4.68 -9.65
N ASN A 149 -11.52 4.25 -8.83
CA ASN A 149 -11.80 3.67 -7.51
C ASN A 149 -11.02 4.29 -6.36
N VAL A 150 -10.15 5.25 -6.65
CA VAL A 150 -9.32 5.95 -5.65
C VAL A 150 -9.07 7.38 -6.09
N ARG A 151 -8.72 8.22 -5.12
CA ARG A 151 -8.28 9.59 -5.34
C ARG A 151 -6.90 9.77 -4.73
N VAL A 152 -6.02 10.48 -5.41
CA VAL A 152 -4.71 10.88 -4.89
C VAL A 152 -4.75 12.36 -4.57
N GLU A 153 -4.50 12.70 -3.32
CA GLU A 153 -4.49 14.08 -2.82
C GLU A 153 -3.08 14.45 -2.37
N PRO A 154 -2.58 15.66 -2.69
CA PRO A 154 -1.33 16.14 -2.11
C PRO A 154 -1.50 16.35 -0.60
N VAL A 155 -0.47 16.03 0.19
CA VAL A 155 -0.48 16.26 1.65
C VAL A 155 -0.53 17.76 1.98
N ILE A 156 0.13 18.58 1.15
CA ILE A 156 0.12 20.03 1.27
C ILE A 156 -0.59 20.56 0.02
N SER A 157 -1.85 20.92 0.14
CA SER A 157 -2.59 21.58 -0.92
C SER A 157 -3.00 22.97 -0.46
N GLU A 158 -2.49 24.01 -1.12
CA GLU A 158 -2.99 25.37 -0.92
C GLU A 158 -4.46 25.50 -1.35
N ALA A 159 -4.94 24.61 -2.22
CA ALA A 159 -6.32 24.58 -2.68
C ALA A 159 -7.28 23.80 -1.76
N ALA A 160 -6.78 22.84 -0.99
CA ALA A 160 -7.54 22.23 0.09
C ALA A 160 -7.38 23.16 1.29
N GLY A 161 -8.37 24.02 1.52
CA GLY A 161 -8.32 24.94 2.68
C GLY A 161 -7.77 24.20 3.90
N HIS A 162 -6.87 24.83 4.63
CA HIS A 162 -6.00 24.28 5.68
C HIS A 162 -6.70 23.50 6.81
N ASP A 163 -7.97 23.21 6.70
CA ASP A 163 -8.87 22.68 7.71
C ASP A 163 -9.43 21.28 7.46
N SER A 164 -8.87 20.48 6.50
CA SER A 164 -9.35 19.11 6.42
C SER A 164 -8.87 18.31 7.64
N GLU A 165 -9.78 17.61 8.30
CA GLU A 165 -9.48 16.74 9.45
C GLU A 165 -8.40 15.71 9.10
N LEU A 166 -8.38 15.22 7.86
CA LEU A 166 -7.34 14.33 7.34
C LEU A 166 -5.95 15.01 7.36
N GLN A 167 -5.85 16.28 6.96
CA GLN A 167 -4.61 17.04 7.05
C GLN A 167 -4.16 17.24 8.49
N ARG A 168 -5.10 17.51 9.41
CA ARG A 168 -4.80 17.59 10.85
C ARG A 168 -4.27 16.28 11.38
N ILE A 169 -4.89 15.13 11.01
CA ILE A 169 -4.45 13.81 11.41
C ILE A 169 -3.04 13.55 10.88
N ILE A 170 -2.80 13.78 9.60
CA ILE A 170 -1.49 13.56 8.98
C ILE A 170 -0.43 14.45 9.63
N SER A 171 -0.71 15.74 9.77
CA SER A 171 0.23 16.71 10.36
C SER A 171 0.53 16.42 11.82
N ALA A 172 -0.40 15.80 12.53
CA ALA A 172 -0.24 15.49 13.93
C ALA A 172 0.42 14.11 14.17
N VAL A 173 0.04 13.13 13.38
CA VAL A 173 0.54 11.74 13.53
C VAL A 173 1.97 11.61 13.03
N ILE A 174 2.30 12.20 11.89
CA ILE A 174 3.63 12.06 11.27
C ILE A 174 4.73 12.70 12.12
N PRO A 175 4.63 13.97 12.58
CA PRO A 175 5.63 14.53 13.48
C PRO A 175 5.72 13.82 14.82
N GLY A 176 4.59 13.34 15.35
CA GLY A 176 4.55 12.54 16.57
C GLY A 176 5.26 11.19 16.39
N ALA A 177 5.02 10.50 15.30
CA ALA A 177 5.71 9.28 14.95
C ALA A 177 7.21 9.52 14.71
N VAL A 178 7.58 10.57 13.96
CA VAL A 178 8.96 11.00 13.75
C VAL A 178 9.64 11.37 15.08
N SER A 179 8.97 12.11 15.96
CA SER A 179 9.49 12.50 17.28
C SER A 179 9.66 11.32 18.23
N ALA A 180 8.75 10.34 18.20
CA ALA A 180 8.79 9.16 19.07
C ALA A 180 9.92 8.18 18.69
N TYR A 181 10.28 8.12 17.41
CA TYR A 181 11.21 7.11 16.88
C TYR A 181 12.52 7.68 16.31
N GLY A 182 12.66 9.00 16.16
CA GLY A 182 13.65 9.53 15.22
C GLY A 182 14.60 10.64 15.62
N ARG A 183 14.61 11.15 16.86
CA ARG A 183 15.48 12.30 17.21
C ARG A 183 16.99 12.02 17.14
N ASP A 184 17.39 10.75 17.24
CA ASP A 184 18.82 10.38 17.36
C ASP A 184 19.34 9.53 16.18
N ARG A 185 18.66 9.52 15.00
CA ARG A 185 19.08 8.67 13.88
C ARG A 185 19.54 9.48 12.67
N PRO A 186 20.66 9.08 12.04
CA PRO A 186 21.29 9.83 10.95
C PRO A 186 20.56 9.73 9.59
N TYR A 187 19.45 9.00 9.51
CA TYR A 187 18.72 8.77 8.27
C TYR A 187 17.36 9.47 8.33
N GLY A 188 17.20 10.49 7.48
CA GLY A 188 15.98 11.28 7.40
C GLY A 188 14.81 10.51 6.84
N PHE A 189 13.57 10.88 7.25
CA PHE A 189 12.35 10.47 6.59
C PHE A 189 12.19 11.20 5.26
N ALA A 190 11.79 10.47 4.24
CA ALA A 190 11.18 11.12 3.10
C ALA A 190 9.82 11.69 3.56
N PRO A 191 9.57 12.99 3.43
CA PRO A 191 8.29 13.57 3.82
C PRO A 191 7.17 12.93 2.97
N PRO A 192 5.99 12.71 3.57
CA PRO A 192 4.84 12.27 2.78
C PRO A 192 4.45 13.35 1.78
N GLU A 193 4.24 12.96 0.54
CA GLU A 193 3.90 13.89 -0.54
C GLU A 193 2.42 13.79 -0.91
N SER A 194 1.82 12.59 -0.76
CA SER A 194 0.42 12.37 -1.11
C SER A 194 -0.31 11.43 -0.16
N VAL A 195 -1.63 11.51 -0.24
CA VAL A 195 -2.56 10.58 0.38
C VAL A 195 -3.38 9.91 -0.71
N VAL A 196 -3.41 8.59 -0.70
CA VAL A 196 -4.29 7.79 -1.58
C VAL A 196 -5.55 7.45 -0.81
N VAL A 197 -6.70 7.87 -1.31
CA VAL A 197 -8.01 7.75 -0.65
C VAL A 197 -8.90 6.82 -1.45
N ALA A 198 -9.43 5.78 -0.81
CA ALA A 198 -10.51 4.95 -1.32
C ALA A 198 -11.75 5.14 -0.46
N ARG A 199 -12.93 5.20 -1.07
CA ARG A 199 -14.22 5.36 -0.38
C ARG A 199 -15.21 4.32 -0.86
N ASP A 200 -16.10 3.93 0.03
CA ASP A 200 -17.26 3.11 -0.26
C ASP A 200 -18.34 3.27 0.80
N SER A 201 -19.54 2.76 0.51
CA SER A 201 -20.65 2.72 1.44
C SER A 201 -21.02 1.28 1.74
N GLY A 202 -21.20 0.94 3.00
CA GLY A 202 -21.52 -0.41 3.46
C GLY A 202 -22.35 -0.45 4.72
N SER A 203 -22.75 -1.64 5.10
CA SER A 203 -23.60 -1.86 6.28
C SER A 203 -22.85 -1.63 7.60
N THR A 204 -21.52 -1.80 7.59
CA THR A 204 -20.67 -1.41 8.71
C THR A 204 -19.31 -0.86 8.25
N PRO A 205 -18.65 -0.01 9.05
CA PRO A 205 -17.31 0.49 8.75
C PRO A 205 -16.26 -0.62 8.66
N PHE A 206 -16.48 -1.74 9.36
CA PHE A 206 -15.52 -2.84 9.43
C PHE A 206 -15.56 -3.75 8.21
N ASP A 207 -16.74 -3.92 7.60
CA ASP A 207 -16.89 -4.75 6.40
C ASP A 207 -16.11 -4.20 5.22
N LEU A 208 -15.89 -2.89 5.19
CA LEU A 208 -15.20 -2.18 4.12
C LEU A 208 -13.70 -1.97 4.36
N ALA A 209 -13.22 -2.20 5.57
CA ALA A 209 -11.84 -1.90 5.96
C ALA A 209 -10.81 -2.62 5.07
N ASP A 210 -10.92 -3.94 4.96
CA ASP A 210 -10.00 -4.74 4.15
C ASP A 210 -10.23 -4.57 2.64
N PRO A 211 -11.45 -4.57 2.10
CA PRO A 211 -11.70 -4.25 0.69
C PRO A 211 -11.13 -2.91 0.25
N LEU A 212 -11.29 -1.83 1.04
CA LEU A 212 -10.75 -0.52 0.70
C LEU A 212 -9.21 -0.50 0.73
N SER A 213 -8.61 -1.13 1.73
CA SER A 213 -7.16 -1.29 1.80
C SER A 213 -6.61 -2.08 0.61
N GLN A 214 -7.28 -3.17 0.20
CA GLN A 214 -6.92 -3.94 -0.99
C GLN A 214 -7.10 -3.13 -2.28
N ARG A 215 -8.11 -2.27 -2.36
CA ARG A 215 -8.35 -1.37 -3.50
C ARG A 215 -7.15 -0.41 -3.67
N ILE A 216 -6.71 0.20 -2.58
CA ILE A 216 -5.50 1.05 -2.59
C ILE A 216 -4.27 0.24 -2.99
N GLU A 217 -4.09 -0.97 -2.46
CA GLU A 217 -2.95 -1.81 -2.80
C GLU A 217 -2.92 -2.15 -4.31
N ARG A 218 -4.06 -2.53 -4.87
CA ARG A 218 -4.19 -2.78 -6.32
C ARG A 218 -3.84 -1.55 -7.14
N PHE A 219 -4.32 -0.38 -6.74
CA PHE A 219 -3.97 0.89 -7.38
C PHE A 219 -2.47 1.17 -7.31
N MET A 220 -1.85 1.05 -6.13
CA MET A 220 -0.42 1.26 -5.95
C MET A 220 0.43 0.33 -6.82
N VAL A 221 0.01 -0.93 -6.98
CA VAL A 221 0.66 -1.87 -7.91
C VAL A 221 0.61 -1.34 -9.35
N LEU A 222 -0.56 -0.88 -9.81
CA LEU A 222 -0.70 -0.34 -11.17
C LEU A 222 0.14 0.90 -11.39
N VAL A 223 0.19 1.81 -10.44
CA VAL A 223 1.04 3.01 -10.49
C VAL A 223 2.53 2.65 -10.56
N ARG A 224 2.97 1.72 -9.72
CA ARG A 224 4.36 1.22 -9.71
C ARG A 224 4.74 0.47 -10.98
N LEU A 225 3.79 -0.17 -11.64
CA LEU A 225 3.99 -0.79 -12.95
C LEU A 225 4.03 0.26 -14.06
N LEU A 226 3.11 1.22 -14.03
CA LEU A 226 2.99 2.25 -15.07
C LEU A 226 4.21 3.17 -15.12
N LYS A 227 4.69 3.63 -13.97
CA LYS A 227 5.76 4.62 -13.90
C LYS A 227 6.97 4.10 -13.12
N PRO A 228 8.19 4.31 -13.66
CA PRO A 228 9.40 4.00 -12.92
C PRO A 228 9.53 4.94 -11.71
N GLY A 229 9.91 4.40 -10.59
CA GLY A 229 10.11 5.14 -9.35
C GLY A 229 9.74 4.32 -8.13
N THR A 230 9.93 4.92 -6.98
CA THR A 230 9.64 4.29 -5.69
C THR A 230 8.49 5.07 -5.04
N SER A 231 7.51 4.36 -4.55
CA SER A 231 6.45 4.92 -3.73
C SER A 231 6.25 4.02 -2.51
N GLU A 232 6.27 4.62 -1.33
CA GLU A 232 6.23 3.88 -0.07
C GLU A 232 5.01 4.27 0.74
N SER A 233 4.29 3.25 1.20
CA SER A 233 3.17 3.45 2.12
C SER A 233 3.70 3.55 3.54
N MET A 234 3.45 4.68 4.21
CA MET A 234 3.91 4.95 5.56
C MET A 234 2.84 4.63 6.60
N LEU A 235 1.63 5.06 6.35
CA LEU A 235 0.53 5.02 7.29
C LEU A 235 -0.77 4.77 6.54
N GLU A 236 -1.61 3.93 7.11
CA GLU A 236 -2.98 3.73 6.66
C GLU A 236 -3.94 4.12 7.78
N VAL A 237 -4.87 4.99 7.46
CA VAL A 237 -5.94 5.43 8.36
C VAL A 237 -7.27 5.08 7.72
N GLN A 238 -8.11 4.39 8.44
CA GLN A 238 -9.47 4.09 8.00
C GLN A 238 -10.46 4.78 8.95
N GLY A 239 -11.58 5.21 8.43
CA GLY A 239 -12.57 5.88 9.24
C GLY A 239 -13.87 6.14 8.50
N GLU A 240 -14.91 6.47 9.28
CA GLU A 240 -16.17 6.92 8.74
C GLU A 240 -16.07 8.37 8.24
N THR A 241 -16.71 8.63 7.11
CA THR A 241 -16.83 9.98 6.57
C THR A 241 -18.30 10.36 6.52
N HIS A 242 -18.73 11.30 7.34
CA HIS A 242 -20.07 11.91 7.18
C HIS A 242 -20.02 13.09 6.20
N THR A 243 -18.88 13.74 6.14
CA THR A 243 -18.51 14.74 5.12
C THR A 243 -16.99 14.74 4.99
N VAL A 244 -16.44 15.33 3.92
CA VAL A 244 -14.97 15.54 3.76
C VAL A 244 -14.35 16.28 4.94
N ARG A 245 -15.17 16.99 5.74
CA ARG A 245 -14.73 17.74 6.91
C ARG A 245 -14.75 16.95 8.22
N GLU A 246 -15.46 15.82 8.28
CA GLU A 246 -15.68 15.04 9.51
C GLU A 246 -15.22 13.60 9.39
N PHE A 247 -13.98 13.42 9.02
CA PHE A 247 -13.38 12.09 9.01
C PHE A 247 -13.13 11.61 10.44
N LYS A 248 -13.80 10.53 10.83
CA LYS A 248 -13.61 9.88 12.14
C LYS A 248 -12.73 8.64 11.97
N PRO A 249 -11.44 8.69 12.29
CA PRO A 249 -10.56 7.54 12.13
C PRO A 249 -11.01 6.39 13.04
N THR A 250 -11.10 5.18 12.50
CA THR A 250 -11.44 3.95 13.22
C THR A 250 -10.28 3.00 13.35
N VAL A 251 -9.38 2.98 12.37
CA VAL A 251 -8.21 2.11 12.34
C VAL A 251 -7.00 2.90 11.89
N LEU A 252 -5.88 2.68 12.55
CA LEU A 252 -4.58 3.22 12.19
C LEU A 252 -3.59 2.06 12.06
N ARG A 253 -2.99 1.90 10.89
CA ARG A 253 -1.98 0.87 10.63
C ARG A 253 -0.72 1.52 10.09
N PHE A 254 0.41 1.29 10.75
CA PHE A 254 1.70 1.60 10.15
C PHE A 254 2.01 0.54 9.08
N ARG A 255 2.40 0.99 7.92
CA ARG A 255 2.80 0.13 6.80
C ARG A 255 4.24 0.46 6.42
N GLY A 256 5.00 -0.57 6.09
CA GLY A 256 6.43 -0.45 5.81
C GLY A 256 7.30 -0.76 7.02
N ALA A 257 8.60 -0.46 6.90
CA ALA A 257 9.62 -0.79 7.90
C ALA A 257 9.51 0.00 9.23
N GLY A 258 8.37 0.61 9.48
CA GLY A 258 8.12 1.45 10.65
C GLY A 258 8.68 2.87 10.52
N PRO A 259 8.13 3.82 11.28
CA PRO A 259 8.64 5.19 11.26
C PRO A 259 10.05 5.21 11.84
N GLY A 260 11.04 5.52 11.05
CA GLY A 260 12.41 5.76 11.52
C GLY A 260 13.54 5.17 10.69
N PHE A 261 13.23 4.44 9.62
CA PHE A 261 14.28 3.83 8.82
C PHE A 261 14.10 4.14 7.34
N ALA A 262 14.63 5.30 6.92
CA ALA A 262 14.89 5.47 5.50
C ALA A 262 16.01 4.49 5.12
N SER A 263 15.68 3.49 4.31
CA SER A 263 16.72 2.70 3.65
C SER A 263 17.61 3.63 2.83
N PRO A 264 18.92 3.38 2.71
CA PRO A 264 19.76 4.11 1.76
C PRO A 264 19.15 4.18 0.35
N THR A 265 18.36 3.18 -0.04
CA THR A 265 17.62 3.14 -1.30
C THR A 265 16.48 4.17 -1.38
N GLN A 266 15.95 4.62 -0.25
CA GLN A 266 14.90 5.65 -0.20
C GLN A 266 15.44 7.05 -0.43
N LEU A 267 16.68 7.30 -0.08
CA LEU A 267 17.32 8.62 -0.28
C LEU A 267 17.56 8.94 -1.76
N ALA A 268 17.70 7.92 -2.61
CA ALA A 268 17.84 8.06 -4.06
C ALA A 268 16.53 7.79 -4.81
N ALA A 269 15.41 7.67 -4.10
CA ALA A 269 14.13 7.30 -4.68
C ALA A 269 13.63 8.36 -5.67
N ARG A 270 13.20 7.90 -6.84
CA ARG A 270 12.55 8.74 -7.83
C ARG A 270 11.07 8.91 -7.47
N VAL A 271 10.63 10.17 -7.34
CA VAL A 271 9.22 10.49 -7.12
C VAL A 271 8.40 10.10 -8.35
N ILE A 272 7.33 9.34 -8.12
CA ILE A 272 6.31 9.07 -9.14
C ILE A 272 5.35 10.26 -9.17
N THR A 273 5.25 10.93 -10.30
CA THR A 273 4.33 12.06 -10.48
C THR A 273 3.12 11.62 -11.30
N LEU A 274 1.92 11.81 -10.75
CA LEU A 274 0.64 11.50 -11.39
C LEU A 274 -0.04 12.74 -11.91
N SER A 275 -0.67 12.62 -13.07
CA SER A 275 -1.53 13.64 -13.67
C SER A 275 -2.92 13.09 -13.98
N SER A 276 -3.86 13.94 -14.35
CA SER A 276 -5.19 13.53 -14.80
C SER A 276 -5.15 12.57 -16.00
N ASP A 277 -4.14 12.70 -16.85
CA ASP A 277 -3.97 11.83 -18.03
C ASP A 277 -3.62 10.39 -17.65
N ASP A 278 -3.07 10.19 -16.45
CA ASP A 278 -2.73 8.85 -15.97
C ASP A 278 -3.95 8.03 -15.56
N ALA A 279 -5.12 8.64 -15.34
CA ALA A 279 -6.32 7.92 -14.92
C ALA A 279 -6.74 6.85 -15.96
N GLY A 280 -6.84 7.24 -17.22
CA GLY A 280 -7.18 6.29 -18.29
C GLY A 280 -6.12 5.20 -18.48
N ARG A 281 -4.83 5.54 -18.28
CA ARG A 281 -3.69 4.60 -18.38
C ARG A 281 -3.72 3.56 -17.27
N VAL A 282 -3.96 3.99 -16.04
CA VAL A 282 -4.07 3.10 -14.86
C VAL A 282 -5.26 2.16 -15.02
N ASP A 283 -6.42 2.67 -15.43
CA ASP A 283 -7.61 1.85 -15.68
C ASP A 283 -7.40 0.86 -16.82
N GLY A 284 -6.75 1.29 -17.90
CA GLY A 284 -6.37 0.44 -19.03
C GLY A 284 -5.46 -0.70 -18.58
N LEU A 285 -4.41 -0.38 -17.83
CA LEU A 285 -3.49 -1.38 -17.28
C LEU A 285 -4.18 -2.31 -16.29
N GLY A 286 -5.13 -1.80 -15.50
CA GLY A 286 -5.96 -2.59 -14.59
C GLY A 286 -6.78 -3.66 -15.33
N ARG A 287 -7.40 -3.31 -16.46
CA ARG A 287 -8.13 -4.26 -17.31
C ARG A 287 -7.20 -5.32 -17.93
N LEU A 288 -6.05 -4.92 -18.44
CA LEU A 288 -5.06 -5.86 -19.00
C LEU A 288 -4.55 -6.83 -17.92
N ARG A 289 -4.25 -6.31 -16.74
CA ARG A 289 -3.83 -7.15 -15.61
C ARG A 289 -4.91 -8.16 -15.21
N ALA A 290 -6.16 -7.74 -15.11
CA ALA A 290 -7.27 -8.61 -14.77
C ALA A 290 -7.44 -9.73 -15.83
N ALA A 291 -7.28 -9.41 -17.11
CA ALA A 291 -7.31 -10.40 -18.18
C ALA A 291 -6.13 -11.40 -18.09
N ALA A 292 -4.93 -10.91 -17.74
CA ALA A 292 -3.75 -11.74 -17.58
C ALA A 292 -3.77 -12.65 -16.33
N GLU A 293 -4.49 -12.21 -15.28
CA GLU A 293 -4.65 -12.95 -14.01
C GLU A 293 -5.81 -13.95 -14.03
N GLN A 294 -6.60 -14.04 -15.10
CA GLN A 294 -7.73 -14.98 -15.13
C GLN A 294 -7.28 -16.39 -14.74
N PRO A 295 -7.88 -17.00 -13.71
CA PRO A 295 -7.45 -18.31 -13.25
C PRO A 295 -7.71 -19.34 -14.35
N ARG A 296 -6.66 -19.87 -14.92
CA ARG A 296 -6.76 -21.13 -15.63
C ARG A 296 -7.25 -22.16 -14.62
N THR A 297 -8.39 -22.77 -14.90
CA THR A 297 -9.13 -23.66 -14.01
C THR A 297 -8.22 -24.54 -13.14
N GLY A 298 -8.33 -24.39 -11.82
CA GLY A 298 -7.69 -25.25 -10.81
C GLY A 298 -6.37 -24.76 -10.22
N MET A 299 -5.78 -23.63 -10.62
CA MET A 299 -4.55 -23.13 -10.02
C MET A 299 -4.83 -22.10 -8.93
N VAL A 300 -4.51 -22.43 -7.68
CA VAL A 300 -4.57 -21.53 -6.52
C VAL A 300 -3.38 -20.57 -6.48
N PHE A 301 -2.25 -20.92 -7.10
CA PHE A 301 -1.01 -20.15 -7.08
C PHE A 301 -0.33 -20.17 -8.46
N THR A 302 -0.03 -18.98 -8.99
CA THR A 302 0.61 -18.83 -10.30
C THR A 302 1.97 -18.16 -10.17
N SER A 303 2.90 -18.46 -11.08
CA SER A 303 4.19 -17.76 -11.15
C SER A 303 4.02 -16.25 -11.36
N PHE A 304 2.94 -15.85 -12.04
CA PHE A 304 2.62 -14.43 -12.21
C PHE A 304 2.19 -13.77 -10.90
N GLY A 305 1.30 -14.42 -10.13
CA GLY A 305 0.90 -13.94 -8.80
C GLY A 305 2.10 -13.80 -7.86
N MET A 306 3.02 -14.80 -7.88
CA MET A 306 4.28 -14.73 -7.14
C MET A 306 5.13 -13.52 -7.58
N ALA A 307 5.27 -13.30 -8.88
CA ALA A 307 6.08 -12.21 -9.41
C ALA A 307 5.54 -10.85 -8.95
N ILE A 308 4.22 -10.63 -9.04
CA ILE A 308 3.57 -9.40 -8.53
C ILE A 308 3.75 -9.26 -7.02
N GLN A 309 3.51 -10.33 -6.25
CA GLN A 309 3.67 -10.30 -4.79
C GLN A 309 5.10 -9.93 -4.38
N LYS A 310 6.09 -10.55 -4.97
CA LYS A 310 7.50 -10.28 -4.67
C LYS A 310 7.93 -8.88 -5.12
N PHE A 311 7.43 -8.41 -6.26
CA PHE A 311 7.63 -7.02 -6.68
C PHE A 311 7.07 -6.03 -5.64
N VAL A 312 5.86 -6.27 -5.13
CA VAL A 312 5.25 -5.43 -4.08
C VAL A 312 6.06 -5.49 -2.77
N LEU A 313 6.46 -6.68 -2.34
CA LEU A 313 7.23 -6.85 -1.11
C LEU A 313 8.56 -6.09 -1.14
N SER A 314 9.19 -5.97 -2.30
CA SER A 314 10.43 -5.20 -2.44
C SER A 314 10.32 -3.72 -2.08
N PHE A 315 9.11 -3.14 -2.09
CA PHE A 315 8.86 -1.76 -1.64
C PHE A 315 8.65 -1.65 -0.13
N HIS A 316 8.43 -2.77 0.55
CA HIS A 316 8.21 -2.83 1.99
C HIS A 316 9.42 -3.39 2.74
N ALA A 317 10.37 -3.99 2.03
CA ALA A 317 11.59 -4.51 2.63
C ALA A 317 12.50 -3.38 3.09
N TYR A 318 12.95 -3.46 4.35
CA TYR A 318 13.81 -2.46 4.96
C TYR A 318 15.25 -2.52 4.41
N ASP A 319 15.78 -3.73 4.32
CA ASP A 319 17.17 -3.94 3.92
C ASP A 319 17.28 -4.09 2.40
N TRP A 320 18.28 -3.46 1.82
CA TRP A 320 18.56 -3.52 0.40
C TRP A 320 18.80 -4.95 -0.11
N PHE A 321 19.34 -5.83 0.72
CA PHE A 321 19.56 -7.23 0.34
C PHE A 321 18.23 -7.98 0.23
N GLU A 322 17.26 -7.74 1.10
CA GLU A 322 15.91 -8.29 1.00
C GLU A 322 15.22 -7.77 -0.26
N GLN A 323 15.38 -6.47 -0.58
CA GLN A 323 14.86 -5.89 -1.81
C GLN A 323 15.44 -6.59 -3.04
N ILE A 324 16.76 -6.84 -3.09
CA ILE A 324 17.39 -7.57 -4.20
C ILE A 324 16.86 -9.00 -4.30
N VAL A 325 16.72 -9.71 -3.18
CA VAL A 325 16.20 -11.10 -3.18
C VAL A 325 14.75 -11.15 -3.66
N ASP A 326 13.90 -10.27 -3.17
CA ASP A 326 12.50 -10.20 -3.57
C ASP A 326 12.36 -9.81 -5.06
N LEU A 327 13.09 -8.80 -5.52
CA LEU A 327 13.08 -8.38 -6.92
C LEU A 327 13.64 -9.46 -7.85
N ALA A 328 14.73 -10.11 -7.47
CA ALA A 328 15.28 -11.21 -8.28
C ALA A 328 14.33 -12.41 -8.35
N THR A 329 13.64 -12.72 -7.26
CA THR A 329 12.59 -13.75 -7.22
C THR A 329 11.40 -13.34 -8.11
N ALA A 330 10.98 -12.07 -8.06
CA ALA A 330 9.93 -11.54 -8.94
C ALA A 330 10.33 -11.64 -10.41
N PHE A 331 11.58 -11.30 -10.73
CA PHE A 331 12.13 -11.36 -12.09
C PHE A 331 12.17 -12.78 -12.63
N GLU A 332 12.65 -13.72 -11.81
CA GLU A 332 12.62 -15.14 -12.13
C GLU A 332 11.20 -15.63 -12.38
N ALA A 333 10.28 -15.35 -11.47
CA ALA A 333 8.89 -15.76 -11.61
C ALA A 333 8.16 -15.10 -12.79
N ALA A 334 8.59 -13.90 -13.22
CA ALA A 334 8.05 -13.22 -14.38
C ALA A 334 8.53 -13.80 -15.70
N LEU A 335 9.81 -14.17 -15.82
CA LEU A 335 10.45 -14.52 -17.07
C LEU A 335 10.87 -15.99 -17.21
N SER A 336 11.03 -16.75 -16.10
CA SER A 336 11.33 -18.17 -16.20
C SER A 336 10.06 -18.98 -16.44
N GLY A 337 10.24 -20.12 -17.13
CA GLY A 337 9.21 -21.13 -17.31
C GLY A 337 9.33 -22.25 -16.26
N LYS A 338 8.88 -23.45 -16.61
CA LYS A 338 8.99 -24.64 -15.76
C LYS A 338 10.41 -25.21 -15.66
N GLU A 339 11.30 -24.78 -16.55
CA GLU A 339 12.66 -25.32 -16.63
C GLU A 339 13.54 -24.76 -15.50
N LYS A 340 14.32 -25.65 -14.91
CA LYS A 340 15.16 -25.35 -13.74
C LYS A 340 16.63 -25.15 -14.08
N ASP A 341 17.06 -25.54 -15.29
CA ASP A 341 18.46 -25.48 -15.70
C ASP A 341 18.80 -24.12 -16.32
N ASP A 342 20.03 -23.68 -16.13
CA ASP A 342 20.59 -22.43 -16.72
C ASP A 342 19.74 -21.18 -16.52
N VAL A 343 19.05 -21.07 -15.38
CA VAL A 343 18.13 -19.96 -15.07
C VAL A 343 18.76 -18.61 -15.33
N THR A 344 20.00 -18.38 -14.90
CA THR A 344 20.71 -17.11 -15.10
C THR A 344 20.87 -16.76 -16.58
N LEU A 345 21.31 -17.71 -17.41
CA LEU A 345 21.50 -17.46 -18.83
C LEU A 345 20.17 -17.19 -19.53
N ARG A 346 19.14 -17.95 -19.21
CA ARG A 346 17.78 -17.74 -19.75
C ARG A 346 17.23 -16.38 -19.40
N LEU A 347 17.34 -15.95 -18.14
CA LEU A 347 16.90 -14.64 -17.71
C LEU A 347 17.65 -13.53 -18.46
N LYS A 348 18.96 -13.64 -18.61
CA LYS A 348 19.77 -12.70 -19.39
C LYS A 348 19.28 -12.59 -20.84
N ILE A 349 19.06 -13.71 -21.52
CA ILE A 349 18.60 -13.75 -22.92
C ILE A 349 17.16 -13.20 -23.00
N ARG A 350 16.24 -13.71 -22.18
CA ARG A 350 14.83 -13.32 -22.23
C ARG A 350 14.64 -11.83 -21.93
N ALA A 351 15.28 -11.30 -20.89
CA ALA A 351 15.20 -9.89 -20.55
C ALA A 351 15.83 -9.01 -21.63
N SER A 352 17.05 -9.31 -22.09
CA SER A 352 17.72 -8.50 -23.08
C SER A 352 16.99 -8.46 -24.41
N THR A 353 16.37 -9.57 -24.83
CA THR A 353 15.62 -9.61 -26.10
C THR A 353 14.23 -8.99 -26.04
N LEU A 354 13.57 -9.04 -24.88
CA LEU A 354 12.21 -8.55 -24.69
C LEU A 354 12.15 -7.06 -24.34
N LEU A 355 13.10 -6.59 -23.50
CA LEU A 355 13.00 -5.28 -22.84
C LEU A 355 13.85 -4.18 -23.49
N PHE A 356 14.77 -4.51 -24.41
CA PHE A 356 15.69 -3.50 -24.94
C PHE A 356 14.98 -2.33 -25.67
N THR A 357 15.59 -1.18 -25.57
CA THR A 357 15.22 0.05 -26.29
C THR A 357 16.49 0.70 -26.83
N ASP A 358 16.35 1.73 -27.66
CA ASP A 358 17.50 2.52 -28.12
C ASP A 358 18.26 3.19 -26.97
N LEU A 359 17.54 3.49 -25.86
CA LEU A 359 18.11 4.09 -24.65
C LEU A 359 18.61 3.05 -23.63
N ASP A 360 18.24 1.78 -23.79
CA ASP A 360 18.63 0.67 -22.91
C ASP A 360 19.00 -0.58 -23.77
N PRO A 361 20.22 -0.63 -24.30
CA PRO A 361 20.64 -1.65 -25.24
C PRO A 361 20.61 -3.08 -24.66
N ALA A 362 20.29 -4.06 -25.52
CA ALA A 362 20.20 -5.47 -25.13
C ALA A 362 21.47 -6.00 -24.46
N GLU A 363 22.65 -5.61 -24.96
CA GLU A 363 23.94 -6.01 -24.38
C GLU A 363 24.08 -5.52 -22.92
N GLN A 364 23.59 -4.29 -22.65
CA GLN A 364 23.68 -3.71 -21.31
C GLN A 364 22.74 -4.43 -20.34
N ILE A 365 21.48 -4.67 -20.75
CA ILE A 365 20.54 -5.47 -19.95
C ILE A 365 21.12 -6.85 -19.66
N PHE A 366 21.72 -7.51 -20.66
CA PHE A 366 22.31 -8.83 -20.50
C PHE A 366 23.43 -8.83 -19.44
N LYS A 367 24.29 -7.81 -19.43
CA LYS A 367 25.37 -7.64 -18.43
C LYS A 367 24.80 -7.38 -17.05
N ASP A 368 23.87 -6.40 -16.92
CA ASP A 368 23.29 -6.02 -15.65
C ASP A 368 22.55 -7.18 -14.97
N VAL A 369 21.74 -7.93 -15.71
CA VAL A 369 21.06 -9.13 -15.19
C VAL A 369 22.07 -10.15 -14.68
N GLY A 370 23.20 -10.34 -15.37
CA GLY A 370 24.26 -11.23 -14.93
C GLY A 370 24.87 -10.84 -13.59
N VAL A 371 25.15 -9.56 -13.40
CA VAL A 371 25.69 -9.03 -12.13
C VAL A 371 24.64 -9.16 -11.00
N ILE A 372 23.42 -8.71 -11.24
CA ILE A 372 22.35 -8.73 -10.24
C ILE A 372 22.04 -10.16 -9.78
N TYR A 373 21.98 -11.10 -10.73
CA TYR A 373 21.69 -12.51 -10.40
C TYR A 373 22.85 -13.19 -9.66
N GLY A 374 24.09 -12.79 -9.96
CA GLY A 374 25.29 -13.17 -9.19
C GLY A 374 25.23 -12.68 -7.74
N LEU A 375 24.83 -11.42 -7.51
CA LEU A 375 24.61 -10.86 -6.18
C LEU A 375 23.54 -11.65 -5.41
N ARG A 376 22.37 -11.88 -6.02
CA ARG A 376 21.28 -12.67 -5.42
C ARG A 376 21.76 -14.08 -5.04
N SER A 377 22.48 -14.74 -5.92
CA SER A 377 22.99 -16.09 -5.63
C SER A 377 23.86 -16.11 -4.40
N THR A 378 24.79 -15.16 -4.27
CA THR A 378 25.65 -15.05 -3.09
C THR A 378 24.85 -14.78 -1.81
N LEU A 379 23.88 -13.86 -1.86
CA LEU A 379 23.06 -13.52 -0.69
C LEU A 379 22.21 -14.69 -0.20
N VAL A 380 21.55 -15.41 -1.13
CA VAL A 380 20.64 -16.53 -0.80
C VAL A 380 21.40 -17.76 -0.28
N HIS A 381 22.58 -18.02 -0.81
CA HIS A 381 23.38 -19.18 -0.37
C HIS A 381 24.26 -18.90 0.87
N GLY A 382 24.05 -17.74 1.54
CA GLY A 382 24.79 -17.39 2.75
C GLY A 382 26.28 -17.18 2.52
N GLY A 383 26.66 -16.89 1.27
CA GLY A 383 28.05 -16.56 0.93
C GLY A 383 28.51 -15.30 1.64
N ALA A 384 29.55 -15.41 2.44
CA ALA A 384 30.19 -14.23 3.03
C ALA A 384 30.87 -13.44 1.90
N MET A 385 30.36 -12.26 1.60
CA MET A 385 30.98 -11.32 0.67
C MET A 385 31.49 -10.12 1.46
N ALA A 386 32.76 -9.81 1.32
CA ALA A 386 33.29 -8.59 1.88
C ALA A 386 32.58 -7.38 1.24
N GLU A 387 32.20 -6.37 2.03
CA GLU A 387 31.52 -5.16 1.58
C GLU A 387 32.20 -4.52 0.35
N LYS A 388 33.54 -4.42 0.38
CA LYS A 388 34.32 -3.93 -0.76
C LYS A 388 34.10 -4.73 -2.06
N THR A 389 33.92 -6.04 -1.95
CA THR A 389 33.67 -6.91 -3.12
C THR A 389 32.25 -6.69 -3.62
N LEU A 390 31.27 -6.61 -2.73
CA LEU A 390 29.90 -6.29 -3.06
C LEU A 390 29.79 -4.97 -3.82
N LEU A 391 30.38 -3.93 -3.30
CA LEU A 391 30.37 -2.59 -3.93
C LEU A 391 31.06 -2.59 -5.29
N LYS A 392 32.15 -3.34 -5.44
CA LYS A 392 32.80 -3.53 -6.76
C LYS A 392 31.85 -4.20 -7.78
N GLU A 393 31.07 -5.18 -7.36
CA GLU A 393 30.07 -5.81 -8.25
C GLU A 393 28.92 -4.87 -8.55
N VAL A 394 28.35 -4.19 -7.56
CA VAL A 394 27.26 -3.21 -7.73
C VAL A 394 27.66 -2.12 -8.74
N ARG A 395 28.88 -1.60 -8.67
CA ARG A 395 29.38 -0.56 -9.58
C ARG A 395 29.62 -1.03 -11.03
N LYS A 396 29.49 -2.33 -11.31
CA LYS A 396 29.47 -2.82 -12.71
C LYS A 396 28.11 -2.67 -13.38
N ILE A 397 27.06 -2.39 -12.61
CA ILE A 397 25.72 -2.18 -13.14
C ILE A 397 25.69 -0.86 -13.89
N SER A 398 25.17 -0.88 -15.11
CA SER A 398 25.29 0.22 -16.07
C SER A 398 24.66 1.55 -15.64
N THR A 399 23.67 1.47 -14.76
CA THR A 399 22.93 2.64 -14.28
C THR A 399 23.52 3.25 -13.02
N VAL A 400 24.59 2.68 -12.47
CA VAL A 400 25.30 3.21 -11.30
C VAL A 400 26.37 4.19 -11.78
N PRO A 401 26.20 5.52 -11.56
CA PRO A 401 27.20 6.50 -11.92
C PRO A 401 28.48 6.36 -11.11
N ASP A 402 29.58 6.81 -11.72
CA ASP A 402 30.87 6.89 -11.01
C ASP A 402 30.82 7.99 -9.93
N GLY A 403 31.58 7.78 -8.86
CA GLY A 403 31.77 8.80 -7.82
C GLY A 403 30.68 8.86 -6.76
N LEU A 404 29.67 8.01 -6.82
CA LEU A 404 28.65 7.90 -5.79
C LEU A 404 29.17 7.26 -4.50
N SER A 405 28.55 7.62 -3.39
CA SER A 405 28.72 6.91 -2.13
C SER A 405 28.28 5.44 -2.26
N ASP A 406 28.67 4.61 -1.30
CA ASP A 406 28.34 3.19 -1.30
C ASP A 406 26.83 2.96 -1.21
N GLY A 407 26.14 3.71 -0.34
CA GLY A 407 24.67 3.63 -0.20
C GLY A 407 23.92 4.06 -1.46
N GLU A 408 24.37 5.14 -2.12
CA GLU A 408 23.78 5.59 -3.37
C GLU A 408 24.01 4.57 -4.51
N SER A 409 25.20 3.99 -4.58
CA SER A 409 25.52 2.95 -5.56
C SER A 409 24.59 1.73 -5.43
N ILE A 410 24.35 1.28 -4.18
CA ILE A 410 23.40 0.19 -3.90
C ILE A 410 21.98 0.59 -4.29
N ALA A 411 21.56 1.82 -3.96
CA ALA A 411 20.24 2.33 -4.31
C ALA A 411 19.99 2.31 -5.82
N HIS A 412 20.96 2.79 -6.60
CA HIS A 412 20.89 2.75 -8.06
C HIS A 412 20.78 1.32 -8.61
N ALA A 413 21.52 0.37 -8.03
CA ALA A 413 21.45 -1.03 -8.42
C ALA A 413 20.07 -1.65 -8.16
N VAL A 414 19.49 -1.36 -7.00
CA VAL A 414 18.13 -1.80 -6.64
C VAL A 414 17.10 -1.19 -7.58
N GLU A 415 17.19 0.10 -7.88
CA GLU A 415 16.29 0.77 -8.84
C GLU A 415 16.44 0.21 -10.25
N ARG A 416 17.65 -0.14 -10.68
CA ARG A 416 17.86 -0.82 -11.96
C ARG A 416 17.14 -2.17 -12.01
N LEU A 417 17.29 -2.99 -10.98
CA LEU A 417 16.59 -4.27 -10.90
C LEU A 417 15.07 -4.08 -10.86
N ARG A 418 14.62 -3.10 -10.08
CA ARG A 418 13.19 -2.78 -9.98
C ARG A 418 12.59 -2.39 -11.34
N ASP A 419 13.30 -1.58 -12.12
CA ASP A 419 12.86 -1.20 -13.47
C ASP A 419 12.83 -2.40 -14.44
N LEU A 420 13.83 -3.27 -14.40
CA LEU A 420 13.85 -4.49 -15.20
C LEU A 420 12.68 -5.43 -14.85
N VAL A 421 12.38 -5.60 -13.56
CA VAL A 421 11.24 -6.39 -13.09
C VAL A 421 9.93 -5.75 -13.53
N ARG A 422 9.77 -4.46 -13.33
CA ARG A 422 8.59 -3.67 -13.74
C ARG A 422 8.28 -3.87 -15.23
N ARG A 423 9.26 -3.66 -16.10
CA ARG A 423 9.10 -3.85 -17.55
C ARG A 423 8.82 -5.29 -17.94
N SER A 424 9.40 -6.25 -17.24
CA SER A 424 9.11 -7.68 -17.44
C SER A 424 7.68 -8.04 -17.10
N LEU A 425 7.17 -7.50 -15.99
CA LEU A 425 5.77 -7.68 -15.59
C LEU A 425 4.81 -7.04 -16.58
N LEU A 426 5.11 -5.82 -17.07
CA LEU A 426 4.31 -5.14 -18.10
C LEU A 426 4.27 -5.95 -19.39
N ALA A 427 5.42 -6.40 -19.88
CA ALA A 427 5.49 -7.22 -21.09
C ALA A 427 4.66 -8.50 -20.93
N ARG A 428 4.77 -9.17 -19.78
CA ARG A 428 3.99 -10.36 -19.48
C ARG A 428 2.49 -10.09 -19.41
N ILE A 429 2.07 -9.01 -18.75
CA ILE A 429 0.65 -8.59 -18.66
C ILE A 429 0.10 -8.40 -20.09
N CYS A 430 0.77 -7.62 -20.90
CA CYS A 430 0.31 -7.30 -22.25
C CYS A 430 0.25 -8.54 -23.15
N LEU A 431 1.27 -9.42 -23.09
CA LEU A 431 1.33 -10.63 -23.90
C LEU A 431 0.37 -11.72 -23.43
N ALA A 432 0.01 -11.75 -22.15
CA ALA A 432 -0.95 -12.71 -21.58
C ALA A 432 -2.41 -12.25 -21.67
N ALA A 433 -2.67 -10.96 -21.82
CA ALA A 433 -4.01 -10.40 -21.92
C ALA A 433 -4.68 -10.66 -23.28
N ASP A 434 -3.90 -10.98 -24.32
CA ASP A 434 -4.43 -11.36 -25.64
C ASP A 434 -5.06 -12.76 -25.57
N GLU A 435 -6.23 -12.94 -26.19
CA GLU A 435 -6.93 -14.21 -26.31
C GLU A 435 -6.05 -15.29 -26.98
N ASN A 436 -5.14 -14.89 -27.86
CA ASN A 436 -4.18 -15.75 -28.53
C ASN A 436 -2.90 -15.99 -27.72
N SER A 437 -2.80 -15.46 -26.52
CA SER A 437 -1.68 -15.54 -25.57
C SER A 437 -0.32 -15.77 -26.24
N LEU A 438 0.32 -14.71 -26.66
CA LEU A 438 1.66 -14.77 -27.27
C LEU A 438 2.76 -15.15 -26.24
N TRP A 439 2.39 -15.25 -24.97
CA TRP A 439 3.30 -15.61 -23.88
C TRP A 439 3.04 -17.02 -23.35
N PRO A 440 3.74 -18.03 -23.90
CA PRO A 440 3.55 -19.41 -23.52
C PRO A 440 4.55 -19.84 -22.44
N LEU A 441 4.58 -19.16 -21.27
CA LEU A 441 5.45 -19.57 -20.16
C LEU A 441 5.19 -21.00 -19.66
N ASP A 442 4.02 -21.53 -19.98
CA ASP A 442 3.60 -22.86 -19.55
C ASP A 442 3.77 -23.94 -20.64
N ALA A 443 4.22 -23.59 -21.84
CA ALA A 443 4.44 -24.53 -22.92
C ALA A 443 5.91 -25.01 -22.93
N ASP A 444 6.12 -26.31 -23.04
CA ASP A 444 7.42 -27.02 -22.91
C ASP A 444 8.54 -26.54 -23.85
N ALA A 445 8.21 -25.81 -24.91
CA ALA A 445 9.22 -25.26 -25.85
C ALA A 445 9.00 -23.77 -26.14
N GLY A 446 8.07 -23.08 -25.41
CA GLY A 446 7.47 -21.85 -25.88
C GLY A 446 8.40 -20.67 -25.95
N VAL A 447 8.93 -20.23 -24.83
CA VAL A 447 9.66 -18.94 -24.73
C VAL A 447 11.02 -19.05 -25.41
N ASP A 448 11.79 -20.09 -25.16
CA ASP A 448 13.13 -20.20 -25.68
C ASP A 448 13.12 -20.43 -27.21
N ALA A 449 12.17 -21.22 -27.72
CA ALA A 449 11.97 -21.37 -29.16
C ALA A 449 11.57 -20.05 -29.85
N ALA A 450 10.72 -19.24 -29.18
CA ALA A 450 10.38 -17.92 -29.67
C ALA A 450 11.58 -16.96 -29.64
N MET A 451 12.47 -17.09 -28.64
CA MET A 451 13.65 -16.23 -28.50
C MET A 451 14.79 -16.56 -29.46
N VAL A 452 14.81 -17.75 -30.03
CA VAL A 452 15.79 -18.15 -31.09
C VAL A 452 15.41 -17.55 -32.44
N ASP A 453 14.13 -17.37 -32.73
CA ASP A 453 13.64 -16.86 -34.02
C ASP A 453 13.54 -15.30 -33.98
N ASP A 454 14.27 -14.64 -34.90
CA ASP A 454 14.29 -13.18 -34.98
C ASP A 454 12.92 -12.55 -35.24
N ARG A 455 12.10 -13.17 -36.06
CA ARG A 455 10.75 -12.64 -36.38
C ARG A 455 9.83 -12.75 -35.16
N ARG A 456 9.89 -13.90 -34.47
CA ARG A 456 9.08 -14.09 -33.24
C ARG A 456 9.52 -13.16 -32.13
N ARG A 457 10.82 -12.97 -31.91
CA ARG A 457 11.34 -12.01 -30.94
C ARG A 457 10.83 -10.59 -31.20
N LYS A 458 10.91 -10.18 -32.50
CA LYS A 458 10.41 -8.87 -32.91
C LYS A 458 8.91 -8.76 -32.67
N ALA A 459 8.14 -9.77 -33.08
CA ALA A 459 6.69 -9.79 -32.90
C ALA A 459 6.29 -9.70 -31.41
N LEU A 460 6.91 -10.46 -30.52
CA LEU A 460 6.66 -10.39 -29.09
C LEU A 460 6.93 -8.99 -28.52
N ARG A 461 8.06 -8.39 -28.91
CA ARG A 461 8.44 -7.06 -28.45
C ARG A 461 7.52 -5.96 -28.97
N GLU A 462 7.08 -6.05 -30.23
CA GLU A 462 6.11 -5.12 -30.82
C GLU A 462 4.74 -5.28 -30.15
N ALA A 463 4.24 -6.50 -29.99
CA ALA A 463 2.93 -6.78 -29.44
C ALA A 463 2.70 -6.16 -28.04
N TRP A 464 3.64 -6.31 -27.09
CA TRP A 464 3.41 -5.73 -25.78
C TRP A 464 3.50 -4.19 -25.79
N ARG A 465 4.30 -3.62 -26.69
CA ARG A 465 4.37 -2.17 -26.86
C ARG A 465 3.12 -1.59 -27.53
N ASP A 466 2.61 -2.27 -28.57
CA ASP A 466 1.37 -1.91 -29.23
C ASP A 466 0.19 -1.95 -28.26
N THR A 467 0.16 -2.96 -27.40
CA THR A 467 -0.86 -3.04 -26.32
C THR A 467 -0.79 -1.84 -25.37
N LEU A 468 0.43 -1.41 -24.96
CA LEU A 468 0.60 -0.20 -24.15
C LEU A 468 0.28 1.08 -24.91
N THR A 469 0.56 1.13 -26.20
CA THR A 469 0.16 2.24 -27.07
C THR A 469 -1.36 2.34 -27.16
N GLY A 470 -2.05 1.21 -27.25
CA GLY A 470 -3.52 1.16 -27.26
C GLY A 470 -4.20 1.71 -26.01
N ILE A 471 -3.50 1.78 -24.89
CA ILE A 471 -3.96 2.44 -23.65
C ILE A 471 -3.23 3.75 -23.34
N ASP A 472 -2.54 4.33 -24.32
CA ASP A 472 -1.75 5.58 -24.21
C ASP A 472 -0.68 5.53 -23.09
N ALA A 473 -0.15 4.35 -22.77
CA ALA A 473 0.77 4.15 -21.65
C ALA A 473 2.23 3.90 -22.07
N ILE A 474 2.52 3.86 -23.38
CA ILE A 474 3.83 3.44 -23.88
C ILE A 474 4.97 4.32 -23.37
N ASP A 475 4.80 5.65 -23.39
CA ASP A 475 5.84 6.60 -22.99
C ASP A 475 6.16 6.52 -21.49
N SER A 476 5.14 6.24 -20.68
CA SER A 476 5.29 6.09 -19.24
C SER A 476 5.81 4.71 -18.85
N ALA A 477 5.27 3.66 -19.46
CA ALA A 477 5.46 2.28 -19.04
C ALA A 477 6.67 1.61 -19.69
N ALA A 478 6.92 1.82 -20.97
CA ALA A 478 8.04 1.21 -21.69
C ALA A 478 9.34 2.03 -21.60
N SER A 479 9.28 3.29 -21.15
CA SER A 479 10.48 4.09 -20.97
C SER A 479 11.40 3.42 -19.95
N SER A 480 12.63 3.11 -20.39
CA SER A 480 13.71 2.83 -19.47
C SER A 480 14.09 4.12 -18.74
N VAL A 481 14.50 3.98 -17.48
CA VAL A 481 15.15 5.11 -16.79
C VAL A 481 16.43 5.42 -17.57
N PRO A 482 16.58 6.64 -18.14
CA PRO A 482 17.79 6.97 -18.89
C PRO A 482 19.01 6.86 -17.99
N HIS A 483 20.06 6.23 -18.46
CA HIS A 483 21.32 6.03 -17.73
C HIS A 483 21.99 7.32 -17.25
N THR A 484 21.55 8.48 -17.73
CA THR A 484 22.27 9.75 -17.57
C THR A 484 21.53 10.85 -16.81
N ARG A 485 20.33 10.58 -16.25
CA ARG A 485 19.53 11.63 -15.57
C ARG A 485 19.13 11.36 -14.15
N TRP A 486 19.92 10.65 -13.40
CA TRP A 486 19.90 10.75 -11.96
C TRP A 486 20.70 11.98 -11.55
N ALA A 487 20.18 13.16 -11.88
CA ALA A 487 20.75 14.39 -11.34
C ALA A 487 20.46 14.34 -9.84
N VAL A 488 21.52 14.12 -9.07
CA VAL A 488 21.55 14.42 -7.65
C VAL A 488 21.06 15.87 -7.53
N ARG A 489 19.91 16.06 -6.91
CA ARG A 489 19.51 17.39 -6.44
C ARG A 489 20.45 17.72 -5.29
N GLY A 490 21.44 18.58 -5.56
CA GLY A 490 22.26 19.22 -4.55
C GLY A 490 21.46 20.12 -3.66
#